data_908f722bd8e420d6c7c4cd854b0bf04b
#
_entry.id   908f722bd8e420d6c7c4cd854b0bf04b
#
_cell.length_a   1.000
_cell.length_b   1.000
_cell.length_c   1.000
_cell.angle_alpha   90.00
_cell.angle_beta   90.00
_cell.angle_gamma   90.00
#
_symmetry.space_group_name_H-M   'P 1'
#
loop_
_entity.id
_entity.type
_entity.pdbx_description
1 polymer ?
#
loop_
_entity_poly.entity_id
_entity_poly.type
_entity_poly.pdbx_seq_one_letter_code
_entity_poly.pdbx_strand_id
1 'polypeptide(L)'
;GKQYDLVIVVNGMVQAYLQWIFEIKKPFDVDLLARSLVEKTTILAQNSTLRFLDETCAMYEPVEKISTDYIINDLIQLVDEVQSDIERQSVKLLIEELQIEQPRQAIVLGLVQNIKANEKFNWITTYLNHKFR
;
A
#
# COMPACT_ATOMS: atom_id res chain seq x y z
N GLY A 1 -20.74 7.12 -4.06
CA GLY A 1 -19.96 7.87 -4.80
C GLY A 1 -18.45 7.72 -4.85
N LYS A 2 -17.85 8.81 -5.22
CA LYS A 2 -16.40 8.93 -5.40
C LYS A 2 -15.66 9.50 -4.18
N GLN A 3 -16.36 9.65 -3.06
CA GLN A 3 -15.81 10.29 -1.86
C GLN A 3 -14.63 9.53 -1.25
N TYR A 4 -14.59 8.21 -1.33
CA TYR A 4 -13.50 7.41 -0.77
C TYR A 4 -12.19 7.63 -1.51
N ASP A 5 -12.24 7.65 -2.85
CA ASP A 5 -11.07 7.97 -3.66
C ASP A 5 -10.59 9.40 -3.41
N LEU A 6 -11.51 10.36 -3.29
CA LEU A 6 -11.18 11.74 -3.00
C LEU A 6 -10.47 11.91 -1.66
N VAL A 7 -10.89 11.19 -0.62
CA VAL A 7 -10.24 11.22 0.69
C VAL A 7 -8.78 10.77 0.57
N ILE A 8 -8.52 9.69 -0.15
CA ILE A 8 -7.15 9.18 -0.34
C ILE A 8 -6.31 10.17 -1.14
N VAL A 9 -6.85 10.71 -2.25
CA VAL A 9 -6.11 11.65 -3.09
C VAL A 9 -5.80 12.93 -2.32
N VAL A 10 -6.76 13.49 -1.59
CA VAL A 10 -6.57 14.71 -0.78
C VAL A 10 -5.53 14.47 0.32
N ASN A 11 -5.64 13.37 1.05
CA ASN A 11 -4.64 13.02 2.06
C ASN A 11 -3.25 12.85 1.45
N GLY A 12 -3.15 12.22 0.27
CA GLY A 12 -1.90 12.07 -0.45
C GLY A 12 -1.29 13.40 -0.86
N MET A 13 -2.11 14.34 -1.35
CA MET A 13 -1.64 15.71 -1.67
C MET A 13 -1.11 16.43 -0.43
N VAL A 14 -1.84 16.40 0.67
CA VAL A 14 -1.43 17.06 1.91
C VAL A 14 -0.12 16.48 2.42
N GLN A 15 0.02 15.16 2.46
CA GLN A 15 1.23 14.49 2.91
C GLN A 15 2.42 14.82 2.00
N ALA A 16 2.23 14.83 0.69
CA ALA A 16 3.29 15.16 -0.27
C ALA A 16 3.78 16.60 -0.11
N TYR A 17 2.88 17.57 0.08
CA TYR A 17 3.26 18.95 0.32
C TYR A 17 3.98 19.13 1.65
N LEU A 18 3.51 18.46 2.72
CA LEU A 18 4.17 18.51 4.02
C LEU A 18 5.59 17.95 3.96
N GLN A 19 5.76 16.82 3.29
CA GLN A 19 7.08 16.21 3.09
C GLN A 19 8.01 17.17 2.35
N TRP A 20 7.54 17.76 1.26
CA TRP A 20 8.31 18.72 0.47
C TRP A 20 8.73 19.94 1.30
N ILE A 21 7.81 20.49 2.11
CA ILE A 21 8.08 21.62 3.00
C ILE A 21 9.20 21.30 3.99
N PHE A 22 9.13 20.12 4.63
CA PHE A 22 10.15 19.69 5.59
C PHE A 22 11.51 19.45 4.95
N GLU A 23 11.54 18.95 3.72
CA GLU A 23 12.80 18.71 2.99
C GLU A 23 13.47 19.99 2.55
N ILE A 24 12.70 20.95 2.04
CA ILE A 24 13.25 22.20 1.48
C ILE A 24 13.64 23.20 2.57
N LYS A 25 12.91 23.22 3.68
CA LYS A 25 13.17 24.11 4.83
C LYS A 25 13.22 25.59 4.45
N LYS A 26 12.40 26.02 3.48
CA LYS A 26 12.27 27.42 3.06
C LYS A 26 10.96 28.00 3.58
N PRO A 27 10.89 29.32 3.81
CA PRO A 27 9.63 30.00 4.12
C PRO A 27 8.61 29.75 3.00
N PHE A 28 7.35 29.58 3.37
CA PHE A 28 6.26 29.38 2.43
C PHE A 28 5.01 30.12 2.91
N ASP A 29 4.13 30.45 1.98
CA ASP A 29 2.85 31.11 2.25
C ASP A 29 1.80 30.04 2.58
N VAL A 30 1.41 29.96 3.87
CA VAL A 30 0.42 29.01 4.37
C VAL A 30 -0.96 29.25 3.73
N ASP A 31 -1.37 30.51 3.58
CA ASP A 31 -2.66 30.85 2.98
C ASP A 31 -2.71 30.43 1.50
N LEU A 32 -1.62 30.64 0.77
CA LEU A 32 -1.51 30.21 -0.63
C LEU A 32 -1.59 28.69 -0.74
N LEU A 33 -0.90 27.96 0.13
CA LEU A 33 -0.96 26.51 0.18
C LEU A 33 -2.38 26.02 0.44
N ALA A 34 -3.05 26.59 1.46
CA ALA A 34 -4.42 26.23 1.80
C ALA A 34 -5.38 26.47 0.64
N ARG A 35 -5.30 27.64 -0.02
CA ARG A 35 -6.12 27.97 -1.18
C ARG A 35 -5.84 27.03 -2.36
N SER A 36 -4.60 26.70 -2.60
CA SER A 36 -4.18 25.75 -3.64
C SER A 36 -4.75 24.35 -3.41
N LEU A 37 -4.72 23.86 -2.17
CA LEU A 37 -5.29 22.56 -1.81
C LEU A 37 -6.81 22.56 -1.97
N VAL A 38 -7.50 23.62 -1.56
CA VAL A 38 -8.95 23.75 -1.74
C VAL A 38 -9.31 23.78 -3.23
N GLU A 39 -8.58 24.54 -4.04
CA GLU A 39 -8.80 24.59 -5.49
C GLU A 39 -8.65 23.20 -6.12
N LYS A 40 -7.55 22.51 -5.84
CA LYS A 40 -7.29 21.18 -6.39
C LYS A 40 -8.32 20.16 -5.95
N THR A 41 -8.70 20.19 -4.67
CA THR A 41 -9.74 19.31 -4.12
C THR A 41 -11.09 19.55 -4.81
N THR A 42 -11.46 20.82 -5.02
CA THR A 42 -12.69 21.19 -5.69
C THR A 42 -12.72 20.71 -7.14
N ILE A 43 -11.63 20.91 -7.87
CA ILE A 43 -11.49 20.43 -9.25
C ILE A 43 -11.65 18.92 -9.34
N LEU A 44 -10.96 18.18 -8.46
CA LEU A 44 -11.06 16.72 -8.40
C LEU A 44 -12.47 16.25 -8.05
N ALA A 45 -13.12 16.89 -7.08
CA ALA A 45 -14.48 16.54 -6.68
C ALA A 45 -15.50 16.74 -7.81
N GLN A 46 -15.35 17.81 -8.59
CA GLN A 46 -16.26 18.15 -9.67
C GLN A 46 -16.02 17.34 -10.94
N ASN A 47 -14.79 16.96 -11.24
CA ASN A 47 -14.40 16.39 -12.51
C ASN A 47 -14.03 14.90 -12.48
N SER A 48 -13.84 14.31 -11.29
CA SER A 48 -13.55 12.89 -11.17
C SER A 48 -14.78 12.05 -11.53
N THR A 49 -14.61 11.07 -12.37
CA THR A 49 -15.70 10.20 -12.86
C THR A 49 -15.49 8.73 -12.51
N LEU A 50 -14.23 8.30 -12.38
CA LEU A 50 -13.91 6.91 -12.06
C LEU A 50 -13.87 6.71 -10.54
N ARG A 51 -14.44 5.59 -10.12
CA ARG A 51 -14.43 5.16 -8.74
C ARG A 51 -13.67 3.85 -8.62
N PHE A 52 -12.57 3.87 -7.89
CA PHE A 52 -11.79 2.66 -7.55
C PHE A 52 -12.24 2.06 -6.22
N LEU A 53 -12.48 2.92 -5.23
CA LEU A 53 -12.89 2.50 -3.89
C LEU A 53 -14.40 2.62 -3.72
N ASP A 54 -14.98 1.67 -3.00
CA ASP A 54 -16.40 1.65 -2.67
C ASP A 54 -16.63 1.65 -1.15
N GLU A 55 -17.87 1.53 -0.74
CA GLU A 55 -18.27 1.58 0.67
C GLU A 55 -17.63 0.49 1.52
N THR A 56 -17.26 -0.65 0.93
CA THR A 56 -16.61 -1.74 1.65
C THR A 56 -15.21 -1.38 2.10
N CYS A 57 -14.55 -0.45 1.40
CA CYS A 57 -13.20 0.00 1.74
C CYS A 57 -13.14 0.79 3.05
N ALA A 58 -14.24 1.39 3.48
CA ALA A 58 -14.32 2.09 4.76
C ALA A 58 -14.16 1.17 5.97
N MET A 59 -14.33 -0.13 5.79
CA MET A 59 -14.18 -1.15 6.84
C MET A 59 -12.77 -1.68 6.98
N TYR A 60 -11.84 -1.32 6.08
CA TYR A 60 -10.47 -1.79 6.14
C TYR A 60 -9.64 -0.98 7.14
N GLU A 61 -8.83 -1.70 7.90
CA GLU A 61 -7.86 -1.07 8.79
C GLU A 61 -6.69 -0.46 8.00
N PRO A 62 -6.08 0.64 8.51
CA PRO A 62 -4.87 1.18 7.92
C PRO A 62 -3.75 0.14 7.82
N VAL A 63 -2.95 0.22 6.75
CA VAL A 63 -1.82 -0.68 6.49
C VAL A 63 -0.86 -0.77 7.70
N GLU A 64 -0.72 0.31 8.45
CA GLU A 64 0.12 0.37 9.65
C GLU A 64 -0.30 -0.61 10.75
N LYS A 65 -1.56 -1.07 10.73
CA LYS A 65 -2.09 -2.04 11.69
C LYS A 65 -2.00 -3.48 11.21
N ILE A 66 -1.58 -3.72 9.97
CA ILE A 66 -1.42 -5.08 9.46
C ILE A 66 -0.21 -5.71 10.14
N SER A 67 -0.44 -6.79 10.89
CA SER A 67 0.62 -7.54 11.55
C SER A 67 1.25 -8.55 10.58
N THR A 68 2.49 -8.94 10.86
CA THR A 68 3.16 -10.03 10.13
C THR A 68 2.37 -11.33 10.22
N ASP A 69 1.74 -11.61 11.35
CA ASP A 69 0.91 -12.81 11.54
C ASP A 69 -0.28 -12.85 10.59
N TYR A 70 -0.90 -11.71 10.33
CA TYR A 70 -1.99 -11.60 9.36
C TYR A 70 -1.52 -12.00 7.96
N ILE A 71 -0.36 -11.53 7.54
CA ILE A 71 0.25 -11.86 6.25
C ILE A 71 0.58 -13.35 6.15
N ILE A 72 1.18 -13.92 7.20
CA ILE A 72 1.52 -15.34 7.26
C ILE A 72 0.25 -16.20 7.13
N ASN A 73 -0.80 -15.87 7.85
CA ASN A 73 -2.06 -16.59 7.79
C ASN A 73 -2.68 -16.53 6.38
N ASP A 74 -2.64 -15.40 5.73
CA ASP A 74 -3.15 -15.23 4.38
C ASP A 74 -2.33 -16.04 3.35
N LEU A 75 -1.01 -16.03 3.48
CA LEU A 75 -0.12 -16.86 2.66
C LEU A 75 -0.39 -18.37 2.86
N ILE A 76 -0.62 -18.80 4.08
CA ILE A 76 -0.95 -20.21 4.39
C ILE A 76 -2.25 -20.62 3.68
N GLN A 77 -3.24 -19.75 3.68
CA GLN A 77 -4.51 -20.04 2.99
C GLN A 77 -4.35 -20.09 1.48
N LEU A 78 -3.50 -19.23 0.91
CA LEU A 78 -3.33 -19.13 -0.53
C LEU A 78 -2.37 -20.18 -1.12
N VAL A 79 -1.47 -20.76 -0.33
CA VAL A 79 -0.42 -21.65 -0.83
C VAL A 79 -0.98 -22.88 -1.57
N ASP A 80 -2.09 -23.43 -1.11
CA ASP A 80 -2.72 -24.59 -1.72
C ASP A 80 -3.44 -24.27 -3.04
N GLU A 81 -3.74 -23.00 -3.28
CA GLU A 81 -4.39 -22.54 -4.51
C GLU A 81 -3.40 -22.26 -5.64
N VAL A 82 -2.10 -22.28 -5.35
CA VAL A 82 -1.05 -21.95 -6.32
C VAL A 82 -0.74 -23.19 -7.18
N GLN A 83 -0.77 -23.00 -8.50
CA GLN A 83 -0.52 -24.09 -9.46
C GLN A 83 0.97 -24.25 -9.84
N SER A 84 1.72 -23.16 -9.86
CA SER A 84 3.14 -23.18 -10.17
C SER A 84 3.97 -23.71 -9.00
N ASP A 85 4.83 -24.68 -9.26
CA ASP A 85 5.73 -25.23 -8.24
C ASP A 85 6.70 -24.20 -7.69
N ILE A 86 7.22 -23.31 -8.54
CA ILE A 86 8.14 -22.24 -8.13
C ILE A 86 7.42 -21.24 -7.21
N GLU A 87 6.21 -20.86 -7.57
CA GLU A 87 5.41 -19.96 -6.72
C GLU A 87 5.08 -20.61 -5.40
N ARG A 88 4.66 -21.88 -5.40
CA ARG A 88 4.35 -22.63 -4.18
C ARG A 88 5.55 -22.72 -3.24
N GLN A 89 6.71 -23.07 -3.78
CA GLN A 89 7.95 -23.13 -3.00
C GLN A 89 8.33 -21.75 -2.46
N SER A 90 8.18 -20.71 -3.28
CA SER A 90 8.45 -19.33 -2.88
C SER A 90 7.53 -18.87 -1.75
N VAL A 91 6.24 -19.20 -1.81
CA VAL A 91 5.29 -18.90 -0.74
C VAL A 91 5.65 -19.61 0.56
N LYS A 92 5.99 -20.90 0.49
CA LYS A 92 6.43 -21.67 1.66
C LYS A 92 7.68 -21.08 2.31
N LEU A 93 8.67 -20.76 1.52
CA LEU A 93 9.92 -20.14 2.00
C LEU A 93 9.65 -18.73 2.57
N LEU A 94 8.74 -17.98 1.96
CA LEU A 94 8.36 -16.66 2.46
C LEU A 94 7.67 -16.75 3.82
N ILE A 95 6.80 -17.73 4.02
CA ILE A 95 6.18 -18.00 5.33
C ILE A 95 7.25 -18.29 6.38
N GLU A 96 8.21 -19.15 6.07
CA GLU A 96 9.30 -19.48 6.99
C GLU A 96 10.17 -18.26 7.31
N GLU A 97 10.50 -17.45 6.30
CA GLU A 97 11.34 -16.26 6.48
C GLU A 97 10.63 -15.19 7.33
N LEU A 98 9.33 -14.99 7.13
CA LEU A 98 8.57 -14.01 7.91
C LEU A 98 8.35 -14.42 9.36
N GLN A 99 8.52 -15.69 9.70
CA GLN A 99 8.44 -16.20 11.08
C GLN A 99 9.74 -15.98 11.88
N ILE A 100 10.84 -15.65 11.22
CA ILE A 100 12.11 -15.32 11.87
C ILE A 100 11.97 -13.96 12.56
N GLU A 101 12.58 -13.80 13.73
CA GLU A 101 12.53 -12.56 14.51
C GLU A 101 12.99 -11.34 13.70
N GLN A 102 14.04 -11.52 12.89
CA GLN A 102 14.54 -10.49 11.98
C GLN A 102 14.60 -11.05 10.55
N PRO A 103 13.49 -10.96 9.79
CA PRO A 103 13.47 -11.44 8.42
C PRO A 103 14.54 -10.75 7.54
N ARG A 104 15.21 -11.54 6.74
CA ARG A 104 16.29 -11.04 5.88
C ARG A 104 15.71 -10.36 4.64
N GLN A 105 15.95 -9.06 4.54
CA GLN A 105 15.40 -8.20 3.48
C GLN A 105 15.62 -8.77 2.08
N ALA A 106 16.85 -9.17 1.75
CA ALA A 106 17.18 -9.67 0.42
C ALA A 106 16.42 -10.95 0.07
N ILE A 107 16.17 -11.81 1.05
CA ILE A 107 15.43 -13.05 0.85
C ILE A 107 13.95 -12.76 0.65
N VAL A 108 13.35 -11.92 1.50
CA VAL A 108 11.94 -11.53 1.38
C VAL A 108 11.67 -10.90 0.01
N LEU A 109 12.47 -9.91 -0.39
CA LEU A 109 12.30 -9.23 -1.66
C LEU A 109 12.52 -10.15 -2.87
N GLY A 110 13.48 -11.08 -2.78
CA GLY A 110 13.71 -12.07 -3.83
C GLY A 110 12.53 -13.03 -4.00
N LEU A 111 11.97 -13.52 -2.90
CA LEU A 111 10.80 -14.40 -2.92
C LEU A 111 9.55 -13.69 -3.44
N VAL A 112 9.35 -12.43 -3.04
CA VAL A 112 8.27 -11.58 -3.55
C VAL A 112 8.31 -11.45 -5.07
N GLN A 113 9.51 -11.32 -5.67
CA GLN A 113 9.65 -11.27 -7.12
C GLN A 113 9.10 -12.52 -7.82
N ASN A 114 9.22 -13.68 -7.21
CA ASN A 114 8.75 -14.94 -7.80
C ASN A 114 7.23 -15.07 -7.82
N ILE A 115 6.52 -14.36 -6.97
CA ILE A 115 5.06 -14.45 -6.84
C ILE A 115 4.31 -13.19 -7.29
N LYS A 116 5.02 -12.12 -7.65
CA LYS A 116 4.39 -10.82 -7.96
C LYS A 116 3.46 -10.84 -9.17
N ALA A 117 3.67 -11.76 -10.12
CA ALA A 117 2.83 -11.87 -11.32
C ALA A 117 1.48 -12.52 -11.04
N ASN A 118 1.33 -13.20 -9.91
CA ASN A 118 0.08 -13.84 -9.53
C ASN A 118 -0.80 -12.83 -8.78
N GLU A 119 -1.94 -12.49 -9.37
CA GLU A 119 -2.86 -11.49 -8.84
C GLU A 119 -3.37 -11.79 -7.42
N LYS A 120 -3.43 -13.05 -7.04
CA LYS A 120 -3.85 -13.46 -5.69
C LYS A 120 -2.94 -12.90 -4.59
N PHE A 121 -1.69 -12.58 -4.92
CA PHE A 121 -0.70 -12.04 -3.99
C PHE A 121 -0.48 -10.53 -4.12
N ASN A 122 -1.25 -9.83 -4.96
CA ASN A 122 -0.99 -8.41 -5.26
C ASN A 122 -0.87 -7.54 -4.01
N TRP A 123 -1.79 -7.64 -3.07
CA TRP A 123 -1.74 -6.81 -1.89
C TRP A 123 -0.57 -7.18 -0.97
N ILE A 124 -0.27 -8.48 -0.84
CA ILE A 124 0.84 -8.97 -0.01
C ILE A 124 2.18 -8.53 -0.59
N THR A 125 2.38 -8.69 -1.89
CA THR A 125 3.63 -8.28 -2.56
C THR A 125 3.83 -6.78 -2.48
N THR A 126 2.77 -6.00 -2.65
CA THR A 126 2.80 -4.54 -2.50
C THR A 126 3.19 -4.15 -1.06
N TYR A 127 2.56 -4.76 -0.08
CA TYR A 127 2.85 -4.51 1.33
C TYR A 127 4.30 -4.87 1.70
N LEU A 128 4.77 -6.06 1.32
CA LEU A 128 6.12 -6.52 1.63
C LEU A 128 7.19 -5.70 0.92
N ASN A 129 6.95 -5.31 -0.32
CA ASN A 129 7.84 -4.39 -1.03
C ASN A 129 7.95 -3.04 -0.32
N HIS A 130 6.85 -2.53 0.21
CA HIS A 130 6.86 -1.28 0.97
C HIS A 130 7.60 -1.44 2.31
N LYS A 131 7.31 -2.51 3.03
CA LYS A 131 7.87 -2.75 4.36
C LYS A 131 9.36 -3.05 4.35
N PHE A 132 9.86 -3.81 3.35
CA PHE A 132 11.24 -4.30 3.30
C PHE A 132 12.16 -3.49 2.36
N ARG A 133 11.67 -2.47 1.72
CA ARG A 133 12.50 -1.51 1.00
C ARG A 133 12.82 -0.30 1.88
#